data_61e40b9026033d96f1d6453b8d46cda2
#
_entry.id   61e40b9026033d96f1d6453b8d46cda2
#
_cell.length_a   1.000
_cell.length_b   1.000
_cell.length_c   1.000
_cell.angle_alpha   90.00
_cell.angle_beta   90.00
_cell.angle_gamma   90.00
#
_symmetry.space_group_name_H-M   'P 1'
#
loop_
_entity.id
_entity.type
_entity.pdbx_description
1 polymer ?
#
loop_
_entity_poly.entity_id
_entity_poly.type
_entity_poly.pdbx_seq_one_letter_code
_entity_poly.pdbx_strand_id
1 'polypeptide(L)'
;MPTISRFLGIVIAMFHDDHGYPHFHARHAEGEAKIRIDNLEVIDSTLPRRQLRFVLAWAELHQDELSENWQRARAGETLKDIEPLR
;
A
#
# COMPACT_ATOMS: atom_id res chain seq x y z
N MET A 1 4.06 10.19 -8.44
CA MET A 1 3.58 9.40 -7.31
C MET A 1 3.88 7.92 -7.56
N PRO A 2 4.70 7.28 -6.72
CA PRO A 2 5.13 5.90 -7.01
C PRO A 2 4.01 4.89 -6.76
N THR A 3 3.36 4.52 -7.83
CA THR A 3 2.34 3.46 -7.80
C THR A 3 3.04 2.12 -7.86
N ILE A 4 2.69 1.21 -6.95
CA ILE A 4 3.31 -0.11 -6.88
C ILE A 4 2.35 -1.25 -7.24
N SER A 5 1.05 -0.97 -7.28
CA SER A 5 0.07 -1.95 -7.79
C SER A 5 -1.24 -1.26 -8.12
N ARG A 6 -2.03 -1.90 -8.98
CA ARG A 6 -3.38 -1.42 -9.34
C ARG A 6 -4.28 -2.62 -9.52
N PHE A 7 -5.45 -2.61 -8.88
CA PHE A 7 -6.44 -3.68 -9.05
C PHE A 7 -7.81 -3.21 -8.61
N LEU A 8 -8.83 -3.61 -9.32
CA LEU A 8 -10.24 -3.36 -8.96
C LEU A 8 -10.52 -1.87 -8.70
N GLY A 9 -9.91 -0.99 -9.50
CA GLY A 9 -10.07 0.46 -9.34
C GLY A 9 -9.31 1.05 -8.17
N ILE A 10 -8.47 0.27 -7.52
CA ILE A 10 -7.65 0.71 -6.38
C ILE A 10 -6.23 0.92 -6.84
N VAL A 11 -5.62 2.03 -6.39
CA VAL A 11 -4.21 2.34 -6.66
C VAL A 11 -3.45 2.22 -5.35
N ILE A 12 -2.40 1.40 -5.34
CA ILE A 12 -1.52 1.26 -4.18
C ILE A 12 -0.26 2.09 -4.44
N ALA A 13 0.11 2.93 -3.49
CA ALA A 13 1.26 3.82 -3.63
C ALA A 13 2.09 3.85 -2.36
N MET A 14 3.39 4.15 -2.54
CA MET A 14 4.32 4.33 -1.43
C MET A 14 5.23 5.48 -1.82
N PHE A 15 5.47 6.40 -0.89
CA PHE A 15 6.22 7.62 -1.18
C PHE A 15 7.62 7.55 -0.60
N HIS A 16 8.62 8.04 -1.35
CA HIS A 16 10.03 8.01 -0.93
C HIS A 16 10.31 8.88 0.29
N ASP A 17 9.52 9.93 0.48
CA ASP A 17 9.71 10.86 1.59
C ASP A 17 8.82 10.58 2.80
N ASP A 18 8.11 9.46 2.81
CA ASP A 18 7.33 9.05 3.97
C ASP A 18 8.25 8.74 5.15
N HIS A 19 7.76 9.04 6.37
CA HIS A 19 8.51 8.88 7.60
C HIS A 19 7.78 8.00 8.61
N GLY A 20 8.51 7.59 9.63
CA GLY A 20 7.96 6.85 10.76
C GLY A 20 7.87 5.36 10.49
N TYR A 21 6.79 4.75 10.95
CA TYR A 21 6.60 3.32 10.77
C TYR A 21 6.34 2.98 9.31
N PRO A 22 6.69 1.75 8.88
CA PRO A 22 6.42 1.32 7.50
C PRO A 22 4.92 1.33 7.20
N HIS A 23 4.53 1.98 6.11
CA HIS A 23 3.13 2.04 5.70
C HIS A 23 3.01 2.26 4.20
N PHE A 24 1.83 1.99 3.67
CA PHE A 24 1.51 2.28 2.28
C PHE A 24 0.15 2.96 2.20
N HIS A 25 -0.15 3.51 1.03
CA HIS A 25 -1.40 4.22 0.77
C HIS A 25 -2.22 3.45 -0.27
N ALA A 26 -3.53 3.45 -0.11
CA ALA A 26 -4.46 2.88 -1.07
C ALA A 26 -5.51 3.92 -1.40
N ARG A 27 -5.83 4.07 -2.69
CA ARG A 27 -6.79 5.07 -3.16
C ARG A 27 -7.82 4.43 -4.08
N HIS A 28 -9.09 4.79 -3.89
CA HIS A 28 -10.19 4.37 -4.74
C HIS A 28 -11.19 5.52 -4.84
N ALA A 29 -11.41 6.02 -6.05
CA ALA A 29 -12.27 7.19 -6.28
C ALA A 29 -11.80 8.34 -5.37
N GLU A 30 -12.64 8.84 -4.47
CA GLU A 30 -12.29 9.92 -3.55
C GLU A 30 -11.80 9.41 -2.20
N GLY A 31 -11.85 8.09 -1.98
CA GLY A 31 -11.44 7.49 -0.71
C GLY A 31 -9.96 7.16 -0.69
N GLU A 32 -9.39 7.12 0.50
CA GLU A 32 -7.98 6.83 0.70
C GLU A 32 -7.79 6.12 2.04
N ALA A 33 -6.80 5.24 2.10
CA ALA A 33 -6.44 4.56 3.34
C ALA A 33 -4.94 4.59 3.52
N LYS A 34 -4.51 4.57 4.78
CA LYS A 34 -3.12 4.45 5.19
C LYS A 34 -3.01 3.22 6.08
N ILE A 35 -2.16 2.28 5.71
CA ILE A 35 -2.10 0.97 6.34
C ILE A 35 -0.66 0.63 6.71
N ARG A 36 -0.44 0.19 7.94
CA ARG A 36 0.88 -0.27 8.39
C ARG A 36 1.24 -1.57 7.68
N ILE A 37 2.53 -1.73 7.39
CA ILE A 37 3.01 -2.94 6.70
C ILE A 37 3.26 -4.07 7.70
N ASP A 38 3.78 -3.74 8.89
CA ASP A 38 4.21 -4.76 9.85
C ASP A 38 3.06 -5.58 10.45
N ASN A 39 1.92 -4.95 10.70
CA ASN A 39 0.77 -5.62 11.32
C ASN A 39 -0.53 -5.43 10.55
N LEU A 40 -0.48 -4.73 9.40
CA LEU A 40 -1.63 -4.40 8.55
C LEU A 40 -2.73 -3.62 9.28
N GLU A 41 -2.34 -2.86 10.29
CA GLU A 41 -3.27 -1.99 11.00
C GLU A 41 -3.72 -0.86 10.08
N VAL A 42 -5.03 -0.62 10.02
CA VAL A 42 -5.60 0.51 9.28
C VAL A 42 -5.46 1.74 10.16
N ILE A 43 -4.53 2.63 9.79
CA ILE A 43 -4.25 3.83 10.57
C ILE A 43 -5.34 4.87 10.33
N ASP A 44 -5.75 5.01 9.07
CA ASP A 44 -6.75 5.97 8.67
C ASP A 44 -7.39 5.46 7.39
N SER A 45 -8.69 5.66 7.20
CA SER A 45 -9.37 5.20 6.00
C SER A 45 -10.69 5.92 5.75
N THR A 46 -10.85 6.37 4.51
CA THR A 46 -12.14 6.80 3.98
C THR A 46 -12.57 5.90 2.82
N LEU A 47 -11.88 4.76 2.64
CA LEU A 47 -12.28 3.79 1.61
C LEU A 47 -13.61 3.14 1.96
N PRO A 48 -14.44 2.84 0.95
CA PRO A 48 -15.58 1.98 1.18
C PRO A 48 -15.11 0.63 1.75
N ARG A 49 -15.93 0.05 2.58
CA ARG A 49 -15.61 -1.18 3.30
C ARG A 49 -15.14 -2.31 2.37
N ARG A 50 -15.81 -2.46 1.24
CA ARG A 50 -15.49 -3.50 0.27
C ARG A 50 -14.08 -3.33 -0.27
N GLN A 51 -13.74 -2.11 -0.69
CA GLN A 51 -12.41 -1.83 -1.23
C GLN A 51 -11.33 -2.00 -0.17
N LEU A 52 -11.61 -1.60 1.06
CA LEU A 52 -10.66 -1.79 2.15
C LEU A 52 -10.36 -3.28 2.37
N ARG A 53 -11.38 -4.14 2.27
CA ARG A 53 -11.18 -5.59 2.40
C ARG A 53 -10.28 -6.14 1.31
N PHE A 54 -10.46 -5.68 0.07
CA PHE A 54 -9.60 -6.08 -1.04
C PHE A 54 -8.15 -5.69 -0.78
N VAL A 55 -7.94 -4.46 -0.28
CA VAL A 55 -6.60 -3.97 0.01
C VAL A 55 -5.94 -4.82 1.10
N LEU A 56 -6.65 -5.11 2.17
CA LEU A 56 -6.11 -5.90 3.28
C LEU A 56 -5.79 -7.34 2.85
N ALA A 57 -6.66 -7.96 2.05
CA ALA A 57 -6.41 -9.30 1.53
C ALA A 57 -5.16 -9.33 0.65
N TRP A 58 -5.03 -8.34 -0.24
CA TRP A 58 -3.86 -8.21 -1.10
C TRP A 58 -2.59 -8.00 -0.26
N ALA A 59 -2.66 -7.10 0.72
CA ALA A 59 -1.50 -6.77 1.55
C ALA A 59 -1.00 -7.97 2.36
N GLU A 60 -1.92 -8.80 2.84
CA GLU A 60 -1.56 -10.01 3.57
C GLU A 60 -0.73 -10.97 2.70
N LEU A 61 -1.09 -11.07 1.42
CA LEU A 61 -0.38 -11.92 0.47
C LEU A 61 0.98 -11.36 0.07
N HIS A 62 1.18 -10.05 0.20
CA HIS A 62 2.37 -9.37 -0.33
C HIS A 62 3.14 -8.59 0.74
N GLN A 63 3.00 -9.00 1.99
CA GLN A 63 3.59 -8.26 3.11
C GLN A 63 5.12 -8.16 3.00
N ASP A 64 5.79 -9.22 2.57
CA ASP A 64 7.24 -9.20 2.40
C ASP A 64 7.66 -8.24 1.29
N GLU A 65 6.94 -8.23 0.18
CA GLU A 65 7.23 -7.32 -0.93
C GLU A 65 6.99 -5.87 -0.55
N LEU A 66 5.95 -5.60 0.23
CA LEU A 66 5.68 -4.26 0.76
C LEU A 66 6.81 -3.80 1.67
N SER A 67 7.29 -4.70 2.52
CA SER A 67 8.39 -4.39 3.43
C SER A 67 9.68 -4.10 2.67
N GLU A 68 9.96 -4.88 1.62
CA GLU A 68 11.12 -4.63 0.76
C GLU A 68 11.01 -3.27 0.08
N ASN A 69 9.84 -2.92 -0.44
CA ASN A 69 9.63 -1.61 -1.06
C ASN A 69 9.82 -0.47 -0.08
N TRP A 70 9.42 -0.66 1.17
CA TRP A 70 9.67 0.36 2.19
C TRP A 70 11.16 0.60 2.39
N GLN A 71 11.95 -0.49 2.42
CA GLN A 71 13.41 -0.38 2.53
C GLN A 71 13.99 0.33 1.31
N ARG A 72 13.51 0.00 0.11
CA ARG A 72 13.95 0.67 -1.12
C ARG A 72 13.64 2.15 -1.10
N ALA A 73 12.44 2.52 -0.65
CA ALA A 73 12.04 3.93 -0.57
C ALA A 73 12.95 4.69 0.38
N ARG A 74 13.30 4.09 1.52
CA ARG A 74 14.18 4.72 2.50
C ARG A 74 15.60 4.87 1.96
N ALA A 75 16.04 3.98 1.11
CA ALA A 75 17.37 4.02 0.49
C ALA A 75 17.42 4.88 -0.78
N GLY A 76 16.29 5.46 -1.18
CA GLY A 76 16.21 6.27 -2.40
C GLY A 76 16.24 5.45 -3.67
N GLU A 77 15.92 4.15 -3.58
CA GLU A 77 15.94 3.25 -4.72
C GLU A 77 14.57 3.19 -5.41
N THR A 78 14.57 2.73 -6.65
CA THR A 78 13.33 2.51 -7.40
C THR A 78 12.51 1.41 -6.75
N LEU A 79 11.20 1.66 -6.57
CA LEU A 79 10.30 0.66 -6.01
C LEU A 79 9.95 -0.38 -7.07
N LYS A 80 9.64 -1.59 -6.63
CA LYS A 80 9.23 -2.68 -7.51
C LYS A 80 7.71 -2.76 -7.58
N ASP A 81 7.19 -3.07 -8.76
CA ASP A 81 5.77 -3.37 -8.91
C ASP A 81 5.44 -4.68 -8.20
N ILE A 82 4.27 -4.73 -7.60
CA ILE A 82 3.77 -5.92 -6.89
C ILE A 82 2.55 -6.44 -7.65
N GLU A 83 2.46 -7.76 -7.78
CA GLU A 83 1.34 -8.40 -8.45
C GLU A 83 0.00 -7.91 -7.90
N PRO A 84 -0.96 -7.60 -8.77
CA PRO A 84 -2.29 -7.19 -8.29
C PRO A 84 -3.06 -8.35 -7.67
N LEU A 85 -4.13 -8.00 -6.96
CA LEU A 85 -5.05 -8.99 -6.42
C LEU A 85 -5.76 -9.69 -7.58
N ARG A 86 -5.84 -11.01 -7.51
CA ARG A 86 -6.47 -11.83 -8.55
C ARG A 86 -7.59 -12.68 -7.96
#